data_a8af5893fbb3aa4b202911c8421be7bc
#
_entry.id   a8af5893fbb3aa4b202911c8421be7bc
#
_cell.length_a   1.000
_cell.length_b   1.000
_cell.length_c   1.000
_cell.angle_alpha   90.00
_cell.angle_beta   90.00
_cell.angle_gamma   90.00
#
_symmetry.space_group_name_H-M   'P 1'
#
loop_
_entity.id
_entity.type
_entity.pdbx_description
1 polymer ?
#
loop_
_entity_poly.entity_id
_entity_poly.type
_entity_poly.pdbx_seq_one_letter_code
_entity_poly.pdbx_strand_id
1 'polypeptide(L)'
;MWDRVEEQGVGSLRSHTHGRHVPHVSYAVLRRWEQAAVTDALAAIGGGDPVELSFDGVGLFRRGRTWLLAGVSSDFVTRQQRVVEVVTATGAELHKHYRPGIWLPHCSLAPRATLVQLPVVAAAVMDVLPLRGRLDRAALVNSATGEISPLAELP
;
A
#
# COMPACT_ATOMS: atom_id res chain seq x y z
N MET A 1 -11.24 8.88 -6.07
CA MET A 1 -11.50 8.16 -4.79
C MET A 1 -11.24 9.05 -3.59
N TRP A 2 -10.02 9.56 -3.40
CA TRP A 2 -9.72 10.42 -2.26
C TRP A 2 -10.52 11.71 -2.28
N ASP A 3 -10.70 12.36 -3.44
CA ASP A 3 -11.57 13.55 -3.58
C ASP A 3 -12.98 13.29 -3.05
N ARG A 4 -13.58 12.17 -3.45
CA ARG A 4 -14.93 11.80 -2.97
C ARG A 4 -15.00 11.64 -1.45
N VAL A 5 -13.97 11.07 -0.83
CA VAL A 5 -13.89 10.93 0.63
C VAL A 5 -13.76 12.31 1.30
N GLU A 6 -12.91 13.18 0.75
CA GLU A 6 -12.69 14.53 1.27
C GLU A 6 -13.88 15.46 1.08
N GLU A 7 -14.63 15.34 -0.03
CA GLU A 7 -15.91 16.02 -0.27
C GLU A 7 -16.96 15.70 0.81
N GLN A 8 -16.86 14.55 1.45
CA GLN A 8 -17.70 14.16 2.58
C GLN A 8 -17.17 14.62 3.95
N GLY A 9 -16.14 15.46 3.97
CA GLY A 9 -15.54 15.96 5.20
C GLY A 9 -14.68 14.93 5.96
N VAL A 10 -14.23 13.88 5.29
CA VAL A 10 -13.36 12.87 5.89
C VAL A 10 -11.96 13.00 5.29
N GLY A 11 -10.94 13.17 6.15
CA GLY A 11 -9.55 13.23 5.70
C GLY A 11 -9.10 11.94 5.03
N SER A 12 -8.63 12.02 3.78
CA SER A 12 -8.09 10.88 3.04
C SER A 12 -6.60 10.65 3.35
N LEU A 13 -6.03 9.57 2.78
CA LEU A 13 -4.58 9.38 2.87
C LEU A 13 -3.83 10.51 2.15
N ARG A 14 -4.38 11.08 1.07
CA ARG A 14 -3.73 12.18 0.32
C ARG A 14 -3.38 13.37 1.21
N SER A 15 -4.33 13.82 2.04
CA SER A 15 -4.14 14.97 2.95
C SER A 15 -3.45 14.60 4.26
N HIS A 16 -3.15 13.31 4.48
CA HIS A 16 -2.53 12.85 5.72
C HIS A 16 -1.04 13.18 5.77
N THR A 17 -0.54 13.48 6.96
CA THR A 17 0.89 13.79 7.25
C THR A 17 1.46 14.89 6.33
N HIS A 18 2.31 14.52 5.38
CA HIS A 18 3.03 15.43 4.47
C HIS A 18 2.23 15.83 3.21
N GLY A 19 1.03 15.29 2.97
CA GLY A 19 0.16 15.65 1.85
C GLY A 19 0.66 15.22 0.45
N ARG A 20 1.65 14.34 0.37
CA ARG A 20 2.28 13.89 -0.90
C ARG A 20 2.07 12.40 -1.19
N HIS A 21 1.11 11.79 -0.53
CA HIS A 21 0.78 10.39 -0.80
C HIS A 21 0.21 10.20 -2.21
N VAL A 22 0.55 9.08 -2.82
CA VAL A 22 -0.03 8.59 -4.07
C VAL A 22 -0.74 7.26 -3.82
N PRO A 23 -1.75 6.89 -4.60
CA PRO A 23 -2.36 5.57 -4.50
C PRO A 23 -1.31 4.47 -4.70
N HIS A 24 -1.26 3.53 -3.77
CA HIS A 24 -0.26 2.46 -3.79
C HIS A 24 -0.74 1.22 -3.03
N VAL A 25 -0.10 0.10 -3.32
CA VAL A 25 -0.13 -1.12 -2.51
C VAL A 25 1.27 -1.39 -2.00
N SER A 26 1.43 -1.55 -0.68
CA SER A 26 2.74 -1.81 -0.09
C SER A 26 3.02 -3.31 0.02
N TYR A 27 4.15 -3.76 -0.51
CA TYR A 27 4.67 -5.12 -0.28
C TYR A 27 5.20 -5.30 1.14
N ALA A 28 5.87 -4.26 1.67
CA ALA A 28 6.47 -4.27 2.99
C ALA A 28 6.38 -2.89 3.64
N VAL A 29 6.35 -2.86 4.97
CA VAL A 29 6.61 -1.67 5.77
C VAL A 29 7.74 -2.01 6.73
N LEU A 30 8.81 -1.26 6.68
CA LEU A 30 10.01 -1.45 7.48
C LEU A 30 10.04 -0.42 8.61
N ARG A 31 10.45 -0.83 9.81
CA ARG A 31 10.56 0.04 10.99
C ARG A 31 11.97 0.60 11.17
N ARG A 32 12.96 -0.28 10.99
CA ARG A 32 14.38 0.05 10.99
C ARG A 32 14.99 -0.64 9.79
N TRP A 33 15.76 0.09 9.02
CA TRP A 33 16.34 -0.41 7.80
C TRP A 33 17.44 0.54 7.31
N GLU A 34 18.34 0.01 6.54
CA GLU A 34 19.42 0.75 5.89
C GLU A 34 19.05 0.88 4.41
N GLN A 35 19.00 2.13 3.90
CA GLN A 35 18.43 2.40 2.57
C GLN A 35 19.22 1.75 1.46
N ALA A 36 20.56 1.87 1.48
CA ALA A 36 21.41 1.31 0.44
C ALA A 36 21.27 -0.22 0.39
N ALA A 37 21.37 -0.89 1.55
CA ALA A 37 21.28 -2.34 1.63
C ALA A 37 19.91 -2.88 1.12
N VAL A 38 18.80 -2.19 1.45
CA VAL A 38 17.48 -2.59 0.96
C VAL A 38 17.33 -2.32 -0.54
N THR A 39 17.85 -1.19 -1.05
CA THR A 39 17.83 -0.87 -2.48
C THR A 39 18.60 -1.92 -3.28
N ASP A 40 19.81 -2.27 -2.85
CA ASP A 40 20.65 -3.26 -3.52
C ASP A 40 20.02 -4.66 -3.51
N ALA A 41 19.42 -5.06 -2.37
CA ALA A 41 18.71 -6.33 -2.25
C ALA A 41 17.49 -6.41 -3.18
N LEU A 42 16.73 -5.32 -3.32
CA LEU A 42 15.60 -5.26 -4.23
C LEU A 42 16.04 -5.27 -5.70
N ALA A 43 17.12 -4.58 -6.05
CA ALA A 43 17.67 -4.60 -7.40
C ALA A 43 18.16 -6.01 -7.81
N ALA A 44 18.62 -6.80 -6.86
CA ALA A 44 19.07 -8.18 -7.11
C ALA A 44 17.93 -9.18 -7.41
N ILE A 45 16.68 -8.83 -7.12
CA ILE A 45 15.52 -9.70 -7.45
C ILE A 45 15.31 -9.78 -8.97
N GLY A 46 15.63 -8.73 -9.69
CA GLY A 46 15.30 -8.53 -11.10
C GLY A 46 13.88 -7.98 -11.30
N GLY A 47 13.62 -7.55 -12.52
CA GLY A 47 12.36 -6.92 -12.90
C GLY A 47 11.22 -7.90 -13.13
N GLY A 48 10.04 -7.53 -12.65
CA GLY A 48 8.79 -8.23 -12.93
C GLY A 48 7.88 -7.45 -13.89
N ASP A 49 6.93 -8.16 -14.50
CA ASP A 49 5.90 -7.52 -15.32
C ASP A 49 4.95 -6.66 -14.48
N PRO A 50 4.36 -5.61 -15.05
CA PRO A 50 3.28 -4.87 -14.42
C PRO A 50 2.12 -5.77 -13.98
N VAL A 51 1.48 -5.41 -12.87
CA VAL A 51 0.39 -6.18 -12.27
C VAL A 51 -0.92 -5.44 -12.38
N GLU A 52 -1.93 -6.10 -12.94
CA GLU A 52 -3.30 -5.58 -12.93
C GLU A 52 -3.99 -5.99 -11.62
N LEU A 53 -4.64 -5.03 -10.98
CA LEU A 53 -5.42 -5.23 -9.77
C LEU A 53 -6.87 -4.86 -9.99
N SER A 54 -7.77 -5.59 -9.35
CA SER A 54 -9.18 -5.21 -9.21
C SER A 54 -9.48 -4.91 -7.75
N PHE A 55 -10.10 -3.77 -7.50
CA PHE A 55 -10.59 -3.39 -6.18
C PHE A 55 -12.12 -3.46 -6.20
N ASP A 56 -12.69 -4.38 -5.45
CA ASP A 56 -14.14 -4.65 -5.45
C ASP A 56 -14.75 -4.65 -4.04
N GLY A 57 -14.08 -4.03 -3.11
CA GLY A 57 -14.56 -3.95 -1.74
C GLY A 57 -13.82 -2.95 -0.89
N VAL A 58 -14.44 -2.60 0.23
CA VAL A 58 -13.87 -1.73 1.27
C VAL A 58 -13.58 -2.55 2.51
N GLY A 59 -12.36 -2.45 3.01
CA GLY A 59 -11.94 -3.09 4.24
C GLY A 59 -11.71 -2.10 5.36
N LEU A 60 -11.71 -2.63 6.59
CA LEU A 60 -11.51 -1.85 7.81
C LEU A 60 -10.42 -2.48 8.66
N PHE A 61 -9.41 -1.69 9.02
CA PHE A 61 -8.51 -2.04 10.10
C PHE A 61 -8.90 -1.32 11.40
N ARG A 62 -8.41 -1.82 12.51
CA ARG A 62 -8.57 -1.16 13.80
C ARG A 62 -8.14 0.32 13.72
N ARG A 63 -8.76 1.17 14.55
CA ARG A 63 -8.54 2.62 14.63
C ARG A 63 -9.01 3.39 13.41
N GLY A 64 -10.10 2.94 12.76
CA GLY A 64 -10.75 3.67 11.68
C GLY A 64 -9.95 3.78 10.39
N ARG A 65 -9.06 2.84 10.13
CA ARG A 65 -8.33 2.80 8.85
C ARG A 65 -9.17 2.10 7.81
N THR A 66 -9.60 2.85 6.79
CA THR A 66 -10.36 2.33 5.66
C THR A 66 -9.46 2.17 4.44
N TRP A 67 -9.73 1.14 3.65
CA TRP A 67 -8.91 0.79 2.50
C TRP A 67 -9.72 0.03 1.44
N LEU A 68 -9.25 0.05 0.20
CA LEU A 68 -9.79 -0.76 -0.88
C LEU A 68 -9.17 -2.15 -0.83
N LEU A 69 -10.02 -3.17 -0.90
CA LEU A 69 -9.59 -4.56 -0.99
C LEU A 69 -9.13 -4.86 -2.41
N ALA A 70 -7.87 -5.27 -2.55
CA ALA A 70 -7.31 -5.68 -3.82
C ALA A 70 -7.51 -7.18 -4.05
N GLY A 71 -8.15 -7.53 -5.15
CA GLY A 71 -8.08 -8.87 -5.70
C GLY A 71 -6.70 -9.06 -6.35
N VAL A 72 -5.98 -10.10 -5.94
CA VAL A 72 -4.60 -10.36 -6.38
C VAL A 72 -4.42 -11.79 -6.84
N SER A 73 -3.50 -12.00 -7.79
CA SER A 73 -3.07 -13.33 -8.23
C SER A 73 -2.12 -13.99 -7.22
N SER A 74 -1.96 -15.31 -7.31
CA SER A 74 -0.94 -16.04 -6.55
C SER A 74 0.47 -15.51 -6.83
N ASP A 75 0.73 -15.10 -8.06
CA ASP A 75 1.98 -14.47 -8.48
C ASP A 75 2.30 -13.21 -7.68
N PHE A 76 1.31 -12.34 -7.49
CA PHE A 76 1.48 -11.12 -6.70
C PHE A 76 1.81 -11.43 -5.24
N VAL A 77 1.18 -12.46 -4.68
CA VAL A 77 1.49 -12.96 -3.33
C VAL A 77 2.92 -13.50 -3.26
N THR A 78 3.34 -14.26 -4.27
CA THR A 78 4.71 -14.79 -4.35
C THR A 78 5.75 -13.68 -4.45
N ARG A 79 5.48 -12.63 -5.23
CA ARG A 79 6.33 -11.43 -5.29
C ARG A 79 6.46 -10.76 -3.91
N GLN A 80 5.35 -10.60 -3.19
CA GLN A 80 5.40 -10.05 -1.84
C GLN A 80 6.27 -10.89 -0.91
N GLN A 81 6.15 -12.20 -0.95
CA GLN A 81 6.97 -13.10 -0.13
C GLN A 81 8.46 -12.92 -0.46
N ARG A 82 8.81 -12.89 -1.75
CA ARG A 82 10.18 -12.68 -2.22
C ARG A 82 10.75 -11.33 -1.79
N VAL A 83 9.97 -10.26 -1.93
CA VAL A 83 10.35 -8.92 -1.46
C VAL A 83 10.62 -8.94 0.05
N VAL A 84 9.72 -9.54 0.85
CA VAL A 84 9.89 -9.64 2.30
C VAL A 84 11.15 -10.43 2.65
N GLU A 85 11.39 -11.55 1.98
CA GLU A 85 12.58 -12.38 2.21
C GLU A 85 13.87 -11.58 2.01
N VAL A 86 14.04 -10.92 0.86
CA VAL A 86 15.27 -10.19 0.56
C VAL A 86 15.45 -8.95 1.43
N VAL A 87 14.39 -8.20 1.74
CA VAL A 87 14.55 -7.02 2.60
C VAL A 87 14.82 -7.41 4.06
N THR A 88 14.27 -8.51 4.56
CA THR A 88 14.58 -8.98 5.92
C THR A 88 15.97 -9.59 6.01
N ALA A 89 16.50 -10.18 4.94
CA ALA A 89 17.88 -10.67 4.89
C ALA A 89 18.92 -9.54 5.05
N THR A 90 18.58 -8.28 4.75
CA THR A 90 19.44 -7.13 5.04
C THR A 90 19.52 -6.76 6.52
N GLY A 91 18.76 -7.42 7.40
CA GLY A 91 18.61 -7.06 8.80
C GLY A 91 17.52 -6.02 9.05
N ALA A 92 16.73 -5.64 8.04
CA ALA A 92 15.62 -4.72 8.19
C ALA A 92 14.50 -5.30 9.06
N GLU A 93 13.92 -4.48 9.95
CA GLU A 93 12.81 -4.88 10.82
C GLU A 93 11.47 -4.71 10.11
N LEU A 94 10.88 -5.84 9.70
CA LEU A 94 9.57 -5.86 9.06
C LEU A 94 8.43 -5.59 10.06
N HIS A 95 7.48 -4.72 9.66
CA HIS A 95 6.26 -4.54 10.44
C HIS A 95 5.40 -5.81 10.41
N LYS A 96 4.92 -6.25 11.57
CA LYS A 96 4.28 -7.56 11.79
C LYS A 96 3.10 -7.89 10.84
N HIS A 97 2.36 -6.87 10.35
CA HIS A 97 1.22 -7.06 9.44
C HIS A 97 1.62 -7.29 7.98
N TYR A 98 2.92 -7.23 7.67
CA TYR A 98 3.45 -7.46 6.33
C TYR A 98 4.16 -8.82 6.19
N ARG A 99 4.11 -9.65 7.23
CA ARG A 99 4.66 -11.02 7.17
C ARG A 99 3.87 -11.86 6.16
N PRO A 100 4.54 -12.75 5.41
CA PRO A 100 3.87 -13.74 4.57
C PRO A 100 2.79 -14.52 5.35
N GLY A 101 1.67 -14.81 4.69
CA GLY A 101 0.54 -15.52 5.30
C GLY A 101 -0.44 -14.65 6.10
N ILE A 102 -0.06 -13.40 6.49
CA ILE A 102 -0.98 -12.47 7.17
C ILE A 102 -1.10 -11.12 6.46
N TRP A 103 -0.28 -10.87 5.46
CA TRP A 103 -0.35 -9.66 4.65
C TRP A 103 -1.68 -9.59 3.88
N LEU A 104 -2.32 -8.42 3.95
CA LEU A 104 -3.52 -8.11 3.17
C LEU A 104 -3.18 -6.99 2.18
N PRO A 105 -3.18 -7.26 0.86
CA PRO A 105 -2.96 -6.24 -0.16
C PRO A 105 -4.11 -5.23 -0.14
N HIS A 106 -3.77 -3.95 -0.01
CA HIS A 106 -4.78 -2.91 0.12
C HIS A 106 -4.25 -1.55 -0.37
N CYS A 107 -5.16 -0.73 -0.87
CA CYS A 107 -4.91 0.68 -1.14
C CYS A 107 -5.67 1.53 -0.12
N SER A 108 -4.95 2.32 0.67
CA SER A 108 -5.55 3.10 1.76
C SER A 108 -6.45 4.22 1.26
N LEU A 109 -7.62 4.39 1.89
CA LEU A 109 -8.56 5.47 1.65
C LEU A 109 -8.42 6.56 2.72
N ALA A 110 -8.84 6.25 3.95
CA ALA A 110 -8.77 7.18 5.07
C ALA A 110 -8.05 6.53 6.27
N PRO A 111 -7.00 7.18 6.82
CA PRO A 111 -6.18 6.58 7.88
C PRO A 111 -6.79 6.70 9.28
N ARG A 112 -7.80 7.55 9.47
CA ARG A 112 -8.36 7.89 10.79
C ARG A 112 -9.84 8.26 10.77
N ALA A 113 -10.67 7.50 10.04
CA ALA A 113 -12.12 7.71 10.09
C ALA A 113 -12.66 7.36 11.48
N THR A 114 -13.57 8.18 12.00
CA THR A 114 -14.34 7.87 13.21
C THR A 114 -15.39 6.79 12.91
N LEU A 115 -15.95 6.17 13.93
CA LEU A 115 -17.00 5.14 13.73
C LEU A 115 -18.20 5.68 12.94
N VAL A 116 -18.57 6.95 13.16
CA VAL A 116 -19.66 7.62 12.43
C VAL A 116 -19.28 7.88 10.97
N GLN A 117 -18.01 8.10 10.67
CA GLN A 117 -17.52 8.35 9.31
C GLN A 117 -17.30 7.08 8.49
N LEU A 118 -17.20 5.91 9.11
CA LEU A 118 -16.96 4.65 8.36
C LEU A 118 -18.01 4.39 7.27
N PRO A 119 -19.32 4.46 7.54
CA PRO A 119 -20.33 4.27 6.49
C PRO A 119 -20.26 5.38 5.42
N VAL A 120 -19.89 6.60 5.80
CA VAL A 120 -19.73 7.72 4.86
C VAL A 120 -18.59 7.43 3.87
N VAL A 121 -17.43 6.95 4.36
CA VAL A 121 -16.30 6.56 3.49
C VAL A 121 -16.70 5.43 2.56
N ALA A 122 -17.40 4.41 3.07
CA ALA A 122 -17.86 3.29 2.26
C ALA A 122 -18.83 3.76 1.16
N ALA A 123 -19.82 4.57 1.50
CA ALA A 123 -20.79 5.12 0.55
C ALA A 123 -20.12 5.99 -0.53
N ALA A 124 -19.13 6.80 -0.17
CA ALA A 124 -18.43 7.68 -1.10
C ALA A 124 -17.68 6.95 -2.23
N VAL A 125 -17.40 5.66 -2.06
CA VAL A 125 -16.61 4.89 -3.03
C VAL A 125 -17.33 3.69 -3.63
N MET A 126 -18.46 3.29 -3.05
CA MET A 126 -19.15 2.05 -3.42
C MET A 126 -19.67 2.07 -4.86
N ASP A 127 -20.14 3.22 -5.36
CA ASP A 127 -20.70 3.38 -6.70
C ASP A 127 -19.64 3.39 -7.83
N VAL A 128 -18.36 3.47 -7.49
CA VAL A 128 -17.27 3.43 -8.47
C VAL A 128 -16.50 2.11 -8.46
N LEU A 129 -16.89 1.19 -7.60
CA LEU A 129 -16.35 -0.17 -7.60
C LEU A 129 -17.12 -1.05 -8.62
N PRO A 130 -16.48 -2.02 -9.28
CA PRO A 130 -15.07 -2.37 -9.17
C PRO A 130 -14.14 -1.36 -9.86
N LEU A 131 -13.04 -1.02 -9.20
CA LEU A 131 -12.01 -0.17 -9.77
C LEU A 131 -10.83 -1.03 -10.23
N ARG A 132 -10.34 -0.79 -11.44
CA ARG A 132 -9.13 -1.43 -11.95
C ARG A 132 -7.93 -0.50 -11.78
N GLY A 133 -6.80 -1.07 -11.41
CA GLY A 133 -5.52 -0.37 -11.29
C GLY A 133 -4.39 -1.20 -11.86
N ARG A 134 -3.36 -0.52 -12.37
CA ARG A 134 -2.13 -1.13 -12.87
C ARG A 134 -0.97 -0.68 -12.00
N LEU A 135 -0.23 -1.64 -11.47
CA LEU A 135 1.03 -1.39 -10.79
C LEU A 135 2.16 -1.58 -11.80
N ASP A 136 2.79 -0.50 -12.19
CA ASP A 136 3.85 -0.47 -13.20
C ASP A 136 5.15 0.16 -12.69
N ARG A 137 5.16 0.61 -11.44
CA ARG A 137 6.31 1.24 -10.79
C ARG A 137 6.40 0.83 -9.34
N ALA A 138 7.62 0.80 -8.81
CA ALA A 138 7.90 0.57 -7.40
C ALA A 138 8.83 1.65 -6.84
N ALA A 139 8.74 1.90 -5.55
CA ALA A 139 9.59 2.84 -4.86
C ALA A 139 9.73 2.48 -3.38
N LEU A 140 10.82 2.92 -2.79
CA LEU A 140 10.94 3.08 -1.34
C LEU A 140 10.36 4.44 -0.95
N VAL A 141 9.50 4.45 0.05
CA VAL A 141 8.82 5.68 0.49
C VAL A 141 9.03 5.88 1.99
N ASN A 142 9.56 7.03 2.34
CA ASN A 142 9.56 7.47 3.74
C ASN A 142 8.17 8.02 4.09
N SER A 143 7.37 7.25 4.81
CA SER A 143 6.00 7.60 5.16
C SER A 143 5.87 8.80 6.11
N ALA A 144 6.96 9.23 6.76
CA ALA A 144 6.96 10.40 7.62
C ALA A 144 7.21 11.71 6.83
N THR A 145 8.11 11.68 5.84
CA THR A 145 8.52 12.86 5.08
C THR A 145 7.89 12.93 3.69
N GLY A 146 7.42 11.80 3.15
CA GLY A 146 6.93 11.66 1.78
C GLY A 146 8.05 11.63 0.74
N GLU A 147 9.28 11.42 1.16
CA GLU A 147 10.40 11.21 0.25
C GLU A 147 10.23 9.90 -0.48
N ILE A 148 10.40 9.94 -1.80
CA ILE A 148 10.22 8.80 -2.70
C ILE A 148 11.54 8.53 -3.39
N SER A 149 12.05 7.31 -3.24
CA SER A 149 13.20 6.77 -3.95
C SER A 149 12.71 5.70 -4.94
N PRO A 150 12.56 6.04 -6.23
CA PRO A 150 12.10 5.09 -7.23
C PRO A 150 13.04 3.90 -7.35
N LEU A 151 12.49 2.71 -7.55
CA LEU A 151 13.25 1.54 -7.96
C LEU A 151 13.35 1.51 -9.50
N ALA A 152 14.46 1.00 -10.02
CA ALA A 152 14.69 0.89 -11.46
C ALA A 152 13.67 -0.07 -12.11
N GLU A 153 13.28 -1.10 -11.38
CA GLU A 153 12.40 -2.16 -11.84
C GLU A 153 11.32 -2.46 -10.80
N LEU A 154 10.25 -3.09 -11.26
CA LEU A 154 9.18 -3.61 -10.41
C LEU A 154 9.64 -4.97 -9.84
N PRO A 155 9.76 -5.15 -8.52
CA PRO A 155 10.22 -6.41 -7.95
C PRO A 155 9.21 -7.54 -8.07
#